data_c8cc24ef11ccef957aabc77f67271c81
#
_entry.id   c8cc24ef11ccef957aabc77f67271c81
#
_cell.length_a   1.000
_cell.length_b   1.000
_cell.length_c   1.000
_cell.angle_alpha   90.00
_cell.angle_beta   90.00
_cell.angle_gamma   90.00
#
_symmetry.space_group_name_H-M   'P 1'
#
loop_
_entity.id
_entity.type
_entity.pdbx_description
1 polymer ?
#
loop_
_entity_poly.entity_id
_entity_poly.type
_entity_poly.pdbx_seq_one_letter_code
_entity_poly.pdbx_strand_id
1 'polypeptide(L)'
;KKVTYLNIANKQLKRLGELVENILAMSMERRKTIKLKPETILLRPFVEEIASAQRMRGDKDITISVNVDEDVVVESDKTHLANVLNNLIDNAVKYSAESVVITIAGDSNGISVIDNGIGIPAKAIPYLFNKFYRVPHGNRQDVRGYGIGLYYVKSILDKMGWDIEVKSHEGEGSVFTMKIGKHEK
;
A
#
# COMPACT_ATOMS: atom_id res chain seq x y z
N LYS A 1 -1.03 -34.51 -17.97
CA LYS A 1 -1.56 -34.78 -16.60
C LYS A 1 -0.89 -33.90 -15.52
N LYS A 2 0.48 -33.82 -15.42
CA LYS A 2 1.17 -32.96 -14.41
C LYS A 2 0.78 -31.46 -14.52
N VAL A 3 0.75 -30.90 -15.73
CA VAL A 3 0.38 -29.49 -15.97
C VAL A 3 -1.06 -29.21 -15.55
N THR A 4 -1.97 -30.17 -15.78
CA THR A 4 -3.37 -30.04 -15.40
C THR A 4 -3.55 -29.98 -13.86
N TYR A 5 -2.83 -30.82 -13.12
CA TYR A 5 -2.85 -30.82 -11.65
C TYR A 5 -2.24 -29.53 -11.06
N LEU A 6 -1.14 -29.01 -11.63
CA LEU A 6 -0.55 -27.74 -11.24
C LEU A 6 -1.50 -26.56 -11.47
N ASN A 7 -2.20 -26.55 -12.60
CA ASN A 7 -3.19 -25.51 -12.89
C ASN A 7 -4.38 -25.58 -11.93
N ILE A 8 -4.85 -26.77 -11.57
CA ILE A 8 -5.92 -26.96 -10.58
C ILE A 8 -5.43 -26.50 -9.20
N ALA A 9 -4.24 -26.89 -8.77
CA ALA A 9 -3.65 -26.48 -7.49
C ALA A 9 -3.50 -24.95 -7.40
N ASN A 10 -2.97 -24.31 -8.44
CA ASN A 10 -2.86 -22.84 -8.52
C ASN A 10 -4.23 -22.14 -8.45
N LYS A 11 -5.24 -22.70 -9.12
CA LYS A 11 -6.62 -22.18 -9.06
C LYS A 11 -7.21 -22.28 -7.65
N GLN A 12 -6.97 -23.38 -6.95
CA GLN A 12 -7.44 -23.57 -5.57
C GLN A 12 -6.67 -22.67 -4.57
N LEU A 13 -5.36 -22.51 -4.72
CA LEU A 13 -4.56 -21.57 -3.92
C LEU A 13 -5.04 -20.13 -4.11
N LYS A 14 -5.36 -19.74 -5.35
CA LYS A 14 -5.96 -18.43 -5.64
C LYS A 14 -7.28 -18.23 -4.90
N ARG A 15 -8.18 -19.24 -4.96
CA ARG A 15 -9.49 -19.21 -4.29
C ARG A 15 -9.35 -19.16 -2.75
N LEU A 16 -8.37 -19.87 -2.20
CA LEU A 16 -8.06 -19.83 -0.77
C LEU A 16 -7.57 -18.43 -0.35
N GLY A 17 -6.70 -17.81 -1.12
CA GLY A 17 -6.28 -16.42 -0.93
C GLY A 17 -7.48 -15.45 -0.93
N GLU A 18 -8.43 -15.62 -1.87
CA GLU A 18 -9.69 -14.84 -1.92
C GLU A 18 -10.52 -14.98 -0.64
N LEU A 19 -10.66 -16.20 -0.14
CA LEU A 19 -11.41 -16.46 1.08
C LEU A 19 -10.73 -15.83 2.31
N VAL A 20 -9.42 -15.94 2.42
CA VAL A 20 -8.65 -15.35 3.52
C VAL A 20 -8.79 -13.82 3.52
N GLU A 21 -8.64 -13.17 2.36
CA GLU A 21 -8.79 -11.73 2.27
C GLU A 21 -10.23 -11.26 2.52
N ASN A 22 -11.23 -12.02 2.07
CA ASN A 22 -12.63 -11.75 2.41
C ASN A 22 -12.88 -11.85 3.91
N ILE A 23 -12.32 -12.86 4.58
CA ILE A 23 -12.40 -13.02 6.04
C ILE A 23 -11.70 -11.84 6.74
N LEU A 24 -10.53 -11.43 6.28
CA LEU A 24 -9.80 -10.28 6.81
C LEU A 24 -10.63 -8.99 6.65
N ALA A 25 -11.22 -8.75 5.48
CA ALA A 25 -12.08 -7.60 5.23
C ALA A 25 -13.32 -7.59 6.12
N MET A 26 -13.98 -8.75 6.31
CA MET A 26 -15.11 -8.90 7.23
C MET A 26 -14.68 -8.72 8.70
N SER A 27 -13.49 -9.21 9.06
CA SER A 27 -12.92 -9.02 10.39
C SER A 27 -12.65 -7.55 10.69
N MET A 28 -12.23 -6.79 9.69
CA MET A 28 -12.01 -5.34 9.83
C MET A 28 -13.32 -4.58 10.06
N GLU A 29 -14.42 -4.96 9.41
CA GLU A 29 -15.75 -4.38 9.65
C GLU A 29 -16.27 -4.68 11.06
N ARG A 30 -16.08 -5.91 11.53
CA ARG A 30 -16.46 -6.31 12.91
C ARG A 30 -15.60 -5.65 13.98
N ARG A 31 -14.34 -5.32 13.68
CA ARG A 31 -13.46 -4.57 14.57
C ARG A 31 -13.78 -3.07 14.52
N LYS A 32 -14.99 -2.69 14.97
CA LYS A 32 -15.33 -1.29 15.32
C LYS A 32 -14.33 -0.65 16.30
N THR A 33 -13.41 -1.42 16.84
CA THR A 33 -12.42 -1.00 17.85
C THR A 33 -11.02 -1.48 17.51
N ILE A 34 -10.44 -1.03 16.38
CA ILE A 34 -8.97 -1.00 16.31
C ILE A 34 -8.55 0.04 17.34
N LYS A 35 -7.98 -0.40 18.45
CA LYS A 35 -7.37 0.48 19.43
C LYS A 35 -5.97 0.79 18.92
N LEU A 36 -5.78 1.99 18.42
CA LEU A 36 -4.45 2.49 18.08
C LEU A 36 -3.64 2.68 19.36
N LYS A 37 -2.35 2.42 19.27
CA LYS A 37 -1.35 2.67 20.31
C LYS A 37 -0.36 3.69 19.76
N PRO A 38 -0.68 5.00 19.82
CA PRO A 38 0.23 6.02 19.33
C PRO A 38 1.54 6.02 20.13
N GLU A 39 2.63 6.13 19.42
CA GLU A 39 3.97 6.31 19.96
C GLU A 39 4.75 7.29 19.09
N THR A 40 5.77 7.90 19.65
CA THR A 40 6.68 8.78 18.94
C THR A 40 7.61 7.95 18.06
N ILE A 41 7.56 8.17 16.75
CA ILE A 41 8.33 7.43 15.74
C ILE A 41 9.32 8.39 15.09
N LEU A 42 10.62 8.09 15.18
CA LEU A 42 11.63 8.73 14.35
C LEU A 42 11.48 8.20 12.93
N LEU A 43 11.02 9.06 12.00
CA LEU A 43 10.46 8.63 10.72
C LEU A 43 11.52 8.01 9.80
N ARG A 44 12.70 8.61 9.68
CA ARG A 44 13.74 8.14 8.76
C ARG A 44 14.18 6.70 9.03
N PRO A 45 14.66 6.32 10.23
CA PRO A 45 15.08 4.95 10.49
C PRO A 45 13.92 3.96 10.38
N PHE A 46 12.70 4.36 10.73
CA PHE A 46 11.51 3.53 10.57
C PHE A 46 11.22 3.20 9.10
N VAL A 47 11.27 4.20 8.21
CA VAL A 47 11.05 4.01 6.78
C VAL A 47 12.20 3.24 6.13
N GLU A 48 13.45 3.46 6.55
CA GLU A 48 14.62 2.72 6.06
C GLU A 48 14.55 1.23 6.40
N GLU A 49 14.06 0.87 7.58
CA GLU A 49 13.82 -0.54 7.96
C GLU A 49 12.84 -1.20 6.98
N ILE A 50 11.71 -0.54 6.68
CA ILE A 50 10.71 -1.04 5.73
C ILE A 50 11.29 -1.14 4.32
N ALA A 51 11.98 -0.10 3.85
CA ALA A 51 12.60 -0.07 2.53
C ALA A 51 13.63 -1.20 2.36
N SER A 52 14.45 -1.45 3.38
CA SER A 52 15.46 -2.51 3.38
C SER A 52 14.83 -3.90 3.28
N ALA A 53 13.75 -4.15 4.02
CA ALA A 53 13.01 -5.41 3.94
C ALA A 53 12.40 -5.64 2.56
N GLN A 54 11.91 -4.60 1.90
CA GLN A 54 11.32 -4.69 0.56
C GLN A 54 12.37 -4.93 -0.53
N ARG A 55 13.56 -4.30 -0.44
CA ARG A 55 14.69 -4.55 -1.38
C ARG A 55 15.14 -6.01 -1.38
N MET A 56 15.00 -6.72 -0.26
CA MET A 56 15.42 -8.12 -0.10
C MET A 56 14.43 -9.13 -0.69
N ARG A 57 13.24 -8.74 -1.13
CA ARG A 57 12.19 -9.65 -1.62
C ARG A 57 12.48 -10.33 -2.97
N GLY A 58 13.38 -9.80 -3.78
CA GLY A 58 14.04 -10.50 -4.90
C GLY A 58 13.19 -10.79 -6.15
N ASP A 59 11.91 -10.46 -6.21
CA ASP A 59 11.04 -10.83 -7.33
C ASP A 59 11.18 -9.90 -8.56
N LYS A 60 11.75 -8.71 -8.37
CA LYS A 60 11.98 -7.67 -9.40
C LYS A 60 13.23 -6.87 -9.03
N ASP A 61 13.77 -6.12 -10.00
CA ASP A 61 14.80 -5.11 -9.73
C ASP A 61 14.14 -3.89 -9.08
N ILE A 62 14.23 -3.80 -7.75
CA ILE A 62 13.57 -2.79 -6.94
C ILE A 62 14.59 -1.81 -6.39
N THR A 63 14.49 -0.56 -6.81
CA THR A 63 15.22 0.57 -6.22
C THR A 63 14.27 1.37 -5.33
N ILE A 64 14.58 1.47 -4.03
CA ILE A 64 13.82 2.32 -3.10
C ILE A 64 14.77 3.37 -2.53
N SER A 65 14.44 4.64 -2.68
CA SER A 65 15.12 5.77 -2.05
C SER A 65 14.27 6.36 -0.93
N VAL A 66 14.92 6.78 0.15
CA VAL A 66 14.28 7.44 1.30
C VAL A 66 14.76 8.87 1.38
N ASN A 67 13.82 9.80 1.27
CA ASN A 67 14.03 11.25 1.34
C ASN A 67 13.26 11.82 2.54
N VAL A 68 13.81 11.60 3.72
CA VAL A 68 13.27 12.03 5.02
C VAL A 68 14.43 12.57 5.83
N ASP A 69 14.27 13.76 6.43
CA ASP A 69 15.30 14.32 7.29
C ASP A 69 15.44 13.52 8.59
N GLU A 70 16.63 13.60 9.21
CA GLU A 70 16.99 12.73 10.35
C GLU A 70 16.20 13.04 11.62
N ASP A 71 15.73 14.27 11.78
CA ASP A 71 15.03 14.77 12.95
C ASP A 71 13.50 14.72 12.85
N VAL A 72 12.96 14.24 11.71
CA VAL A 72 11.51 14.15 11.51
C VAL A 72 10.89 13.10 12.43
N VAL A 73 9.94 13.55 13.24
CA VAL A 73 9.20 12.74 14.22
C VAL A 73 7.72 12.80 13.93
N VAL A 74 7.03 11.66 14.03
CA VAL A 74 5.58 11.56 13.89
C VAL A 74 4.97 10.78 15.04
N GLU A 75 3.78 11.18 15.47
CA GLU A 75 2.98 10.43 16.44
C GLU A 75 2.03 9.49 15.69
N SER A 76 2.24 8.17 15.83
CA SER A 76 1.43 7.17 15.15
C SER A 76 1.52 5.79 15.79
N ASP A 77 0.63 4.89 15.41
CA ASP A 77 0.77 3.47 15.72
C ASP A 77 1.78 2.84 14.74
N LYS A 78 2.95 2.45 15.27
CA LYS A 78 4.07 1.93 14.47
C LYS A 78 3.67 0.71 13.63
N THR A 79 2.91 -0.22 14.20
CA THR A 79 2.50 -1.45 13.49
C THR A 79 1.55 -1.13 12.34
N HIS A 80 0.56 -0.28 12.59
CA HIS A 80 -0.41 0.09 11.57
C HIS A 80 0.21 0.97 10.49
N LEU A 81 1.11 1.91 10.84
CA LEU A 81 1.84 2.72 9.88
C LEU A 81 2.75 1.87 8.98
N ALA A 82 3.45 0.88 9.56
CA ALA A 82 4.25 -0.08 8.78
C ALA A 82 3.38 -0.85 7.78
N ASN A 83 2.20 -1.33 8.19
CA ASN A 83 1.28 -2.03 7.31
C ASN A 83 0.74 -1.13 6.20
N VAL A 84 0.46 0.14 6.48
CA VAL A 84 0.04 1.13 5.48
C VAL A 84 1.14 1.34 4.43
N LEU A 85 2.38 1.60 4.86
CA LEU A 85 3.53 1.77 3.96
C LEU A 85 3.79 0.52 3.13
N ASN A 86 3.77 -0.67 3.74
CA ASN A 86 3.93 -1.93 3.01
C ASN A 86 2.84 -2.13 1.94
N ASN A 87 1.58 -1.79 2.22
CA ASN A 87 0.51 -1.86 1.22
C ASN A 87 0.75 -0.92 0.02
N LEU A 88 1.22 0.31 0.28
CA LEU A 88 1.52 1.26 -0.80
C LEU A 88 2.73 0.81 -1.63
N ILE A 89 3.80 0.33 -0.98
CA ILE A 89 4.99 -0.21 -1.66
C ILE A 89 4.64 -1.47 -2.46
N ASP A 90 3.87 -2.41 -1.89
CA ASP A 90 3.40 -3.60 -2.59
C ASP A 90 2.58 -3.25 -3.84
N ASN A 91 1.76 -2.20 -3.80
CA ASN A 91 1.05 -1.70 -4.96
C ASN A 91 2.01 -1.13 -6.00
N ALA A 92 2.99 -0.31 -5.60
CA ALA A 92 4.01 0.22 -6.49
C ALA A 92 4.75 -0.92 -7.22
N VAL A 93 5.16 -1.98 -6.51
CA VAL A 93 5.84 -3.15 -7.09
C VAL A 93 4.92 -3.95 -8.02
N LYS A 94 3.64 -4.14 -7.65
CA LYS A 94 2.67 -4.90 -8.45
C LYS A 94 2.35 -4.23 -9.78
N TYR A 95 2.23 -2.91 -9.78
CA TYR A 95 1.78 -2.13 -10.93
C TYR A 95 2.93 -1.47 -11.69
N SER A 96 4.16 -1.84 -11.41
CA SER A 96 5.34 -1.44 -12.19
C SER A 96 5.72 -2.48 -13.25
N ALA A 97 6.54 -2.06 -14.21
CA ALA A 97 7.20 -2.95 -15.18
C ALA A 97 8.32 -3.79 -14.49
N GLU A 98 9.33 -4.22 -15.22
CA GLU A 98 10.45 -5.02 -14.69
C GLU A 98 11.32 -4.22 -13.72
N SER A 99 11.59 -2.96 -14.02
CA SER A 99 12.33 -2.04 -13.16
C SER A 99 11.36 -1.20 -12.33
N VAL A 100 11.50 -1.27 -11.02
CA VAL A 100 10.66 -0.58 -10.04
C VAL A 100 11.48 0.47 -9.32
N VAL A 101 11.10 1.74 -9.48
CA VAL A 101 11.71 2.86 -8.75
C VAL A 101 10.67 3.46 -7.82
N ILE A 102 10.97 3.43 -6.51
CA ILE A 102 10.10 3.98 -5.48
C ILE A 102 10.89 5.03 -4.70
N THR A 103 10.27 6.17 -4.44
CA THR A 103 10.79 7.17 -3.52
C THR A 103 9.82 7.33 -2.36
N ILE A 104 10.30 7.19 -1.13
CA ILE A 104 9.53 7.50 0.07
C ILE A 104 10.06 8.81 0.60
N ALA A 105 9.23 9.85 0.54
CA ALA A 105 9.55 11.17 1.05
C ALA A 105 8.66 11.49 2.25
N GLY A 106 9.16 12.25 3.22
CA GLY A 106 8.36 12.60 4.38
C GLY A 106 8.92 13.77 5.17
N ASP A 107 8.01 14.50 5.79
CA ASP A 107 8.27 15.58 6.73
C ASP A 107 7.27 15.52 7.90
N SER A 108 7.25 16.56 8.75
CA SER A 108 6.29 16.66 9.88
C SER A 108 4.82 16.80 9.45
N ASN A 109 4.52 17.04 8.16
CA ASN A 109 3.18 17.25 7.64
C ASN A 109 2.65 16.02 6.91
N GLY A 110 3.52 15.12 6.45
CA GLY A 110 3.07 13.93 5.73
C GLY A 110 4.15 13.03 5.21
N ILE A 111 3.72 11.92 4.67
CA ILE A 111 4.57 10.89 4.06
C ILE A 111 4.03 10.58 2.67
N SER A 112 4.90 10.59 1.66
CA SER A 112 4.56 10.29 0.27
C SER A 112 5.29 9.04 -0.21
N VAL A 113 4.57 8.17 -0.90
CA VAL A 113 5.13 7.04 -1.66
C VAL A 113 4.95 7.36 -3.14
N ILE A 114 6.05 7.46 -3.86
CA ILE A 114 6.13 7.85 -5.27
C ILE A 114 6.65 6.66 -6.05
N ASP A 115 5.95 6.26 -7.12
CA ASP A 115 6.35 5.14 -7.97
C ASP A 115 6.41 5.53 -9.45
N ASN A 116 7.18 4.78 -10.23
CA ASN A 116 7.29 4.89 -11.69
C ASN A 116 6.42 3.84 -12.40
N GLY A 117 5.32 3.42 -11.80
CA GLY A 117 4.43 2.39 -12.33
C GLY A 117 3.61 2.83 -13.53
N ILE A 118 2.63 2.00 -13.89
CA ILE A 118 1.75 2.24 -15.05
C ILE A 118 0.80 3.42 -14.85
N GLY A 119 0.75 4.01 -13.66
CA GLY A 119 -0.18 5.07 -13.32
C GLY A 119 -1.64 4.59 -13.22
N ILE A 120 -2.50 5.55 -12.92
CA ILE A 120 -3.92 5.30 -12.63
C ILE A 120 -4.78 6.25 -13.48
N PRO A 121 -5.76 5.74 -14.24
CA PRO A 121 -6.69 6.58 -14.98
C PRO A 121 -7.44 7.54 -14.07
N ALA A 122 -7.56 8.81 -14.44
CA ALA A 122 -8.22 9.85 -13.63
C ALA A 122 -9.63 9.44 -13.18
N LYS A 123 -10.40 8.77 -14.06
CA LYS A 123 -11.74 8.24 -13.75
C LYS A 123 -11.77 7.17 -12.66
N ALA A 124 -10.63 6.53 -12.36
CA ALA A 124 -10.53 5.48 -11.35
C ALA A 124 -10.16 6.03 -9.97
N ILE A 125 -9.49 7.19 -9.92
CA ILE A 125 -8.98 7.80 -8.67
C ILE A 125 -10.06 7.92 -7.58
N PRO A 126 -11.29 8.40 -7.84
CA PRO A 126 -12.33 8.54 -6.82
C PRO A 126 -12.78 7.23 -6.17
N TYR A 127 -12.49 6.09 -6.82
CA TYR A 127 -12.96 4.77 -6.38
C TYR A 127 -11.86 3.90 -5.78
N LEU A 128 -10.60 4.35 -5.79
CA LEU A 128 -9.43 3.55 -5.40
C LEU A 128 -9.52 2.97 -4.00
N PHE A 129 -10.13 3.71 -3.08
CA PHE A 129 -10.27 3.31 -1.68
C PHE A 129 -11.55 2.54 -1.38
N ASN A 130 -12.38 2.28 -2.41
CA ASN A 130 -13.58 1.47 -2.24
C ASN A 130 -13.18 0.00 -2.06
N LYS A 131 -13.89 -0.69 -1.16
CA LYS A 131 -13.70 -2.10 -0.90
C LYS A 131 -13.93 -2.93 -2.18
N PHE A 132 -12.98 -3.82 -2.49
CA PHE A 132 -12.98 -4.69 -3.66
C PHE A 132 -12.84 -3.94 -5.01
N TYR A 133 -12.61 -2.64 -4.99
CA TYR A 133 -12.41 -1.90 -6.24
C TYR A 133 -11.05 -2.23 -6.85
N ARG A 134 -11.05 -2.43 -8.15
CA ARG A 134 -9.84 -2.62 -8.98
C ARG A 134 -10.01 -1.83 -10.26
N VAL A 135 -8.93 -1.17 -10.67
CA VAL A 135 -8.91 -0.49 -11.97
C VAL A 135 -9.03 -1.53 -13.09
N PRO A 136 -10.01 -1.44 -13.98
CA PRO A 136 -10.11 -2.35 -15.12
C PRO A 136 -8.93 -2.12 -16.09
N HIS A 137 -8.02 -3.06 -16.16
CA HIS A 137 -6.89 -3.03 -17.09
C HIS A 137 -7.08 -4.09 -18.17
N GLY A 138 -7.94 -3.87 -19.17
CA GLY A 138 -8.08 -4.73 -20.36
C GLY A 138 -7.68 -6.20 -20.16
N ASN A 139 -6.75 -6.73 -20.95
CA ASN A 139 -6.29 -8.13 -20.89
C ASN A 139 -5.24 -8.45 -19.80
N ARG A 140 -4.85 -7.51 -18.94
CA ARG A 140 -3.90 -7.77 -17.83
C ARG A 140 -4.64 -8.29 -16.59
N GLN A 141 -5.25 -9.48 -16.71
CA GLN A 141 -5.88 -10.18 -15.58
C GLN A 141 -4.89 -10.77 -14.56
N ASP A 142 -3.58 -10.68 -14.82
CA ASP A 142 -2.54 -11.38 -14.05
C ASP A 142 -2.03 -10.63 -12.81
N VAL A 143 -2.45 -9.39 -12.57
CA VAL A 143 -2.04 -8.69 -11.35
C VAL A 143 -2.83 -9.24 -10.15
N ARG A 144 -2.14 -9.99 -9.29
CA ARG A 144 -2.73 -10.58 -8.08
C ARG A 144 -3.16 -9.50 -7.09
N GLY A 145 -4.39 -9.59 -6.57
CA GLY A 145 -4.91 -8.69 -5.53
C GLY A 145 -6.43 -8.58 -5.56
N TYR A 146 -7.03 -8.35 -4.39
CA TYR A 146 -8.49 -8.44 -4.21
C TYR A 146 -9.16 -7.09 -3.96
N GLY A 147 -8.43 -5.98 -4.13
CA GLY A 147 -8.96 -4.62 -3.94
C GLY A 147 -9.21 -4.27 -2.48
N ILE A 148 -8.45 -4.86 -1.55
CA ILE A 148 -8.60 -4.61 -0.11
C ILE A 148 -7.46 -3.74 0.43
N GLY A 149 -6.28 -3.76 -0.19
CA GLY A 149 -5.10 -3.06 0.32
C GLY A 149 -5.31 -1.56 0.50
N LEU A 150 -5.80 -0.85 -0.53
CA LEU A 150 -6.05 0.59 -0.43
C LEU A 150 -7.26 0.92 0.48
N TYR A 151 -8.28 0.07 0.51
CA TYR A 151 -9.36 0.19 1.49
C TYR A 151 -8.83 0.09 2.93
N TYR A 152 -7.91 -0.85 3.19
CA TYR A 152 -7.23 -0.95 4.50
C TYR A 152 -6.45 0.33 4.81
N VAL A 153 -5.64 0.82 3.86
CA VAL A 153 -4.87 2.06 4.01
C VAL A 153 -5.80 3.21 4.45
N LYS A 154 -6.86 3.48 3.70
CA LYS A 154 -7.82 4.54 4.04
C LYS A 154 -8.44 4.33 5.41
N SER A 155 -8.90 3.11 5.72
CA SER A 155 -9.54 2.78 7.00
C SER A 155 -8.63 3.00 8.21
N ILE A 156 -7.34 2.76 8.08
CA ILE A 156 -6.37 2.98 9.16
C ILE A 156 -6.04 4.46 9.29
N LEU A 157 -5.79 5.16 8.16
CA LEU A 157 -5.48 6.58 8.18
C LEU A 157 -6.64 7.41 8.74
N ASP A 158 -7.89 7.08 8.40
CA ASP A 158 -9.08 7.71 8.98
C ASP A 158 -9.12 7.56 10.52
N LYS A 159 -8.73 6.39 11.03
CA LYS A 159 -8.65 6.16 12.48
C LYS A 159 -7.50 6.91 13.14
N MET A 160 -6.41 7.15 12.43
CA MET A 160 -5.28 7.97 12.86
C MET A 160 -5.60 9.47 12.79
N GLY A 161 -6.71 9.86 12.17
CA GLY A 161 -7.02 11.27 11.87
C GLY A 161 -6.15 11.83 10.74
N TRP A 162 -5.60 10.96 9.89
CA TRP A 162 -4.80 11.34 8.74
C TRP A 162 -5.63 11.27 7.47
N ASP A 163 -5.29 12.09 6.47
CA ASP A 163 -5.89 12.02 5.14
C ASP A 163 -4.94 11.40 4.12
N ILE A 164 -5.47 10.98 2.96
CA ILE A 164 -4.67 10.45 1.85
C ILE A 164 -5.10 11.08 0.53
N GLU A 165 -4.13 11.59 -0.20
CA GLU A 165 -4.30 12.10 -1.56
C GLU A 165 -3.56 11.23 -2.56
N VAL A 166 -4.10 11.17 -3.79
CA VAL A 166 -3.48 10.44 -4.91
C VAL A 166 -3.34 11.38 -6.09
N LYS A 167 -2.13 11.48 -6.63
CA LYS A 167 -1.83 12.11 -7.92
C LYS A 167 -1.23 11.07 -8.83
N SER A 168 -1.82 10.86 -10.00
CA SER A 168 -1.35 9.84 -10.94
C SER A 168 -1.77 10.18 -12.36
N HIS A 169 -0.90 9.82 -13.32
CA HIS A 169 -1.18 9.88 -14.75
C HIS A 169 -0.82 8.52 -15.37
N GLU A 170 -1.65 8.05 -16.31
CA GLU A 170 -1.39 6.78 -17.00
C GLU A 170 -0.04 6.87 -17.74
N GLY A 171 0.83 5.89 -17.49
CA GLY A 171 2.18 5.79 -18.04
C GLY A 171 3.27 6.55 -17.28
N GLU A 172 2.94 7.36 -16.26
CA GLU A 172 3.89 8.22 -15.55
C GLU A 172 4.11 7.81 -14.07
N GLY A 173 3.30 6.86 -13.57
CA GLY A 173 3.37 6.42 -12.18
C GLY A 173 2.36 7.09 -11.26
N SER A 174 2.57 6.96 -9.96
CA SER A 174 1.64 7.46 -8.95
C SER A 174 2.37 8.07 -7.75
N VAL A 175 1.70 9.01 -7.10
CA VAL A 175 2.10 9.60 -5.82
C VAL A 175 0.94 9.45 -4.85
N PHE A 176 1.17 8.69 -3.78
CA PHE A 176 0.26 8.57 -2.65
C PHE A 176 0.79 9.39 -1.50
N THR A 177 0.09 10.44 -1.09
CA THR A 177 0.50 11.33 0.00
C THR A 177 -0.44 11.17 1.19
N MET A 178 0.10 10.68 2.30
CA MET A 178 -0.57 10.62 3.59
C MET A 178 -0.31 11.95 4.33
N LYS A 179 -1.36 12.70 4.61
CA LYS A 179 -1.28 13.97 5.34
C LYS A 179 -1.53 13.72 6.82
N ILE A 180 -0.58 14.09 7.65
CA ILE A 180 -0.70 13.98 9.09
C ILE A 180 -1.73 15.01 9.57
N GLY A 181 -2.81 14.53 10.17
CA GLY A 181 -3.82 15.41 10.77
C GLY A 181 -3.19 16.19 11.93
N LYS A 182 -3.37 17.52 11.94
CA LYS A 182 -3.07 18.29 13.13
C LYS A 182 -4.13 17.93 14.17
N HIS A 183 -3.75 17.21 15.21
CA HIS A 183 -4.57 17.11 16.40
C HIS A 183 -4.68 18.52 16.97
N GLU A 184 -5.79 19.21 16.72
CA GLU A 184 -6.15 20.37 17.54
C GLU A 184 -6.29 19.88 18.97
N LYS A 185 -5.42 20.41 19.84
CA LYS A 185 -5.43 20.16 21.29
C LYS A 185 -6.59 20.86 21.94
#